data_e862a09337b344ecc14a6d2fb25c644d
#
_entry.id   e862a09337b344ecc14a6d2fb25c644d
#
_cell.length_a   1.000
_cell.length_b   1.000
_cell.length_c   1.000
_cell.angle_alpha   90.00
_cell.angle_beta   90.00
_cell.angle_gamma   90.00
#
_symmetry.space_group_name_H-M   'P 1'
#
loop_
_entity.id
_entity.type
_entity.pdbx_description
1 polymer ?
#
loop_
_entity_poly.entity_id
_entity_poly.type
_entity_poly.pdbx_seq_one_letter_code
_entity_poly.pdbx_strand_id
1 'polypeptide(L)' 'MRYFELGLGNSVEEDWETFDYSFCIKGEREPLSFEEANEFIKNDLQKLGYKTVVSITEISEEEAEAFFDWDAIVKAPVFK' A
#
# COMPACT_ATOMS: atom_id res chain seq x y z
N MET A 1 10.68 1.15 -12.32
CA MET A 1 9.99 0.67 -11.10
C MET A 1 8.68 1.41 -10.92
N ARG A 2 7.60 0.70 -10.62
CA ARG A 2 6.29 1.28 -10.43
C ARG A 2 6.01 1.48 -8.95
N TYR A 3 5.25 2.50 -8.62
CA TYR A 3 4.91 2.83 -7.23
C TYR A 3 3.41 2.69 -7.04
N PHE A 4 3.01 2.16 -5.88
CA PHE A 4 1.61 1.95 -5.54
C PHE A 4 1.32 2.46 -4.15
N GLU A 5 0.18 3.14 -4.01
CA GLU A 5 -0.36 3.53 -2.72
C GLU A 5 -1.38 2.47 -2.31
N LEU A 6 -1.15 1.86 -1.16
CA LEU A 6 -2.09 0.92 -0.57
C LEU A 6 -2.82 1.63 0.57
N GLY A 7 -4.13 1.67 0.49
CA GLY A 7 -4.94 2.13 1.61
C GLY A 7 -5.16 0.97 2.58
N LEU A 8 -4.91 1.20 3.86
CA LEU A 8 -5.04 0.19 4.91
C LEU A 8 -6.23 0.50 5.81
N GLY A 9 -6.97 -0.52 6.18
CA GLY A 9 -8.13 -0.36 7.05
C GLY A 9 -8.50 -1.64 7.76
N ASN A 10 -9.61 -1.61 8.48
CA ASN A 10 -10.08 -2.74 9.28
C ASN A 10 -11.15 -3.56 8.58
N SER A 11 -11.80 -3.02 7.55
CA SER A 11 -12.82 -3.73 6.79
C SER A 11 -12.95 -3.14 5.40
N VAL A 12 -12.95 -3.99 4.38
CA VAL A 12 -13.16 -3.59 2.99
C VAL A 12 -14.58 -3.09 2.76
N GLU A 13 -15.53 -3.57 3.56
CA GLU A 13 -16.96 -3.26 3.40
C GLU A 13 -17.37 -1.92 3.99
N GLU A 14 -16.65 -1.45 5.02
CA GLU A 14 -17.07 -0.25 5.75
C GLU A 14 -16.79 1.05 5.01
N ASP A 15 -15.63 1.19 4.41
CA ASP A 15 -15.27 2.46 3.79
C ASP A 15 -14.12 2.28 2.80
N TRP A 16 -14.46 1.85 1.61
CA TRP A 16 -13.46 1.65 0.56
C TRP A 16 -12.95 2.97 -0.06
N GLU A 17 -13.65 4.08 0.18
CA GLU A 17 -13.24 5.39 -0.33
C GLU A 17 -12.28 6.12 0.61
N THR A 18 -12.40 5.88 1.90
CA THR A 18 -11.51 6.45 2.91
C THR A 18 -10.82 5.34 3.68
N PHE A 19 -9.52 5.44 3.75
CA PHE A 19 -8.71 4.49 4.51
C PHE A 19 -7.97 5.23 5.61
N ASP A 20 -7.66 4.52 6.69
CA ASP A 20 -7.03 5.13 7.85
C ASP A 20 -5.55 5.44 7.65
N TYR A 21 -4.89 4.72 6.76
CA TYR A 21 -3.45 4.82 6.58
C TYR A 21 -3.06 4.49 5.15
N SER A 22 -2.11 5.25 4.61
CA SER A 22 -1.54 5.00 3.29
C SER A 22 -0.17 4.34 3.45
N PHE A 23 0.06 3.27 2.69
CA PHE A 23 1.30 2.52 2.71
C PHE A 23 1.87 2.44 1.29
N CYS A 24 3.15 2.71 1.14
CA CYS A 24 3.81 2.71 -0.17
C CYS A 24 4.50 1.38 -0.42
N ILE A 25 4.26 0.81 -1.60
CA ILE A 25 5.07 -0.31 -2.11
C ILE A 25 5.58 0.07 -3.50
N LYS A 26 6.57 -0.65 -3.96
CA LYS A 26 7.10 -0.50 -5.32
C LYS A 26 7.30 -1.89 -5.93
N GLY A 27 7.31 -1.99 -7.26
CA GLY A 27 7.46 -3.29 -7.91
C GLY A 27 7.40 -3.20 -9.41
N GLU A 28 7.44 -4.38 -10.04
CA GLU A 28 7.40 -4.50 -11.49
C GLU A 28 5.97 -4.58 -12.03
N ARG A 29 5.02 -4.93 -11.19
CA ARG A 29 3.61 -5.03 -11.56
C ARG A 29 2.70 -4.66 -10.40
N GLU A 30 1.45 -4.38 -10.73
CA GLU A 30 0.42 -4.13 -9.73
C GLU A 30 -0.01 -5.45 -9.06
N PRO A 31 -0.26 -5.45 -7.75
CA PRO A 31 -0.90 -6.60 -7.10
C PRO A 31 -2.25 -6.92 -7.75
N LEU A 32 -2.53 -8.20 -7.94
CA LEU A 32 -3.74 -8.65 -8.64
C LEU A 32 -5.00 -8.55 -7.79
N SER A 33 -4.85 -8.53 -6.46
CA SER A 33 -5.98 -8.51 -5.55
C SER A 33 -5.56 -7.94 -4.20
N PHE A 34 -6.54 -7.61 -3.37
CA PHE A 34 -6.27 -7.21 -1.99
C PHE A 34 -5.63 -8.34 -1.19
N GLU A 35 -6.00 -9.59 -1.49
CA GLU A 35 -5.41 -10.75 -0.83
C GLU A 35 -3.92 -10.88 -1.12
N GLU A 36 -3.53 -10.70 -2.38
CA GLU A 36 -2.12 -10.74 -2.76
C GLU A 36 -1.33 -9.62 -2.06
N ALA A 37 -1.88 -8.44 -2.03
CA ALA A 37 -1.26 -7.31 -1.34
C ALA A 37 -1.15 -7.56 0.17
N ASN A 38 -2.20 -8.12 0.77
CA ASN A 38 -2.20 -8.48 2.20
C ASN A 38 -1.10 -9.46 2.54
N GLU A 39 -0.91 -10.49 1.74
CA GLU A 39 0.16 -11.47 1.95
C GLU A 39 1.54 -10.82 1.83
N PHE A 40 1.69 -9.95 0.86
CA PHE A 40 2.96 -9.28 0.62
C PHE A 40 3.39 -8.40 1.80
N ILE A 41 2.45 -7.66 2.38
CA ILE A 41 2.74 -6.75 3.49
C ILE A 41 2.20 -7.25 4.83
N LYS A 42 2.04 -8.55 4.99
CA LYS A 42 1.44 -9.16 6.17
C LYS A 42 2.07 -8.70 7.48
N ASN A 43 3.40 -8.67 7.53
CA ASN A 43 4.12 -8.23 8.73
C ASN A 43 3.89 -6.75 9.02
N ASP A 44 3.84 -5.93 7.97
CA ASP A 44 3.59 -4.51 8.10
C ASP A 44 2.17 -4.22 8.56
N LEU A 45 1.19 -4.96 8.05
CA LEU A 45 -0.18 -4.86 8.52
C LEU A 45 -0.28 -5.14 10.02
N GLN A 46 0.38 -6.20 10.49
CA GLN A 46 0.38 -6.55 11.91
C GLN A 46 1.03 -5.47 12.76
N LYS A 47 2.16 -4.95 12.32
CA LYS A 47 2.88 -3.89 13.05
C LYS A 47 2.06 -2.61 13.16
N LEU A 48 1.35 -2.26 12.09
CA LEU A 48 0.57 -1.03 12.03
C LEU A 48 -0.81 -1.17 12.67
N GLY A 49 -1.25 -2.40 12.93
CA GLY A 49 -2.52 -2.64 13.58
C GLY A 49 -3.72 -2.62 12.65
N TYR A 50 -3.51 -2.83 11.34
CA TYR A 50 -4.59 -2.90 10.36
C TYR A 50 -4.86 -4.34 9.95
N LYS A 51 -6.05 -4.59 9.42
CA LYS A 51 -6.50 -5.94 9.06
C LYS A 51 -6.34 -6.25 7.59
N THR A 52 -6.47 -5.26 6.72
CA THR A 52 -6.50 -5.50 5.29
C THR A 52 -6.14 -4.26 4.47
N VAL A 53 -5.68 -4.51 3.25
CA VAL A 53 -5.60 -3.48 2.21
C VAL A 53 -7.03 -3.24 1.71
N VAL A 54 -7.44 -1.99 1.63
CA VAL A 54 -8.79 -1.62 1.17
C VAL A 54 -8.76 -0.85 -0.14
N SER A 55 -7.58 -0.42 -0.61
CA SER A 55 -7.44 0.17 -1.93
C SER A 55 -6.02 -0.03 -2.46
N ILE A 56 -5.90 -0.09 -3.79
CA ILE A 56 -4.61 -0.19 -4.48
C ILE A 56 -4.66 0.82 -5.62
N THR A 57 -3.75 1.79 -5.59
CA THR A 57 -3.70 2.85 -6.60
C THR A 57 -2.28 3.00 -7.10
N GLU A 58 -2.07 2.86 -8.40
CA GLU A 58 -0.77 3.16 -8.98
C GLU A 58 -0.54 4.67 -8.99
N ILE A 59 0.64 5.10 -8.56
CA ILE A 59 1.02 6.51 -8.51
C ILE A 59 2.35 6.70 -9.23
N SER A 60 2.59 7.93 -9.70
CA SER A 60 3.88 8.28 -10.30
C SER A 60 4.92 8.50 -9.22
N GLU A 61 6.19 8.53 -9.62
CA GLU A 61 7.27 8.87 -8.70
C GLU A 61 7.07 10.25 -8.06
N GLU A 62 6.59 11.21 -8.85
CA GLU A 62 6.29 12.55 -8.34
C GLU A 62 5.18 12.54 -7.30
N GLU A 63 4.12 11.76 -7.55
CA GLU A 63 3.04 11.60 -6.58
C GLU A 63 3.52 10.89 -5.32
N ALA A 64 4.36 9.88 -5.47
CA ALA A 64 4.94 9.18 -4.32
C ALA A 64 5.73 10.15 -3.45
N GLU A 65 6.56 10.99 -4.05
CA GLU A 65 7.34 11.99 -3.32
C GLU A 65 6.44 13.03 -2.64
N ALA A 66 5.30 13.36 -3.24
CA ALA A 66 4.35 14.30 -2.66
C ALA A 66 3.58 13.72 -1.46
N PHE A 67 3.26 12.41 -1.50
CA PHE A 67 2.42 11.77 -0.50
C PHE A 67 3.21 11.07 0.61
N PHE A 68 4.45 10.67 0.34
CA PHE A 68 5.28 9.90 1.28
C PHE A 68 6.63 10.59 1.47
N ASP A 69 7.23 10.38 2.66
CA ASP A 69 8.58 10.83 2.91
C ASP A 69 9.57 10.04 2.06
N TRP A 70 10.70 10.66 1.71
CA TRP A 70 11.74 10.00 0.94
C TRP A 70 12.17 8.66 1.57
N ASP A 71 12.31 8.63 2.89
CA ASP A 71 12.65 7.40 3.61
C ASP A 71 11.62 6.30 3.38
N ALA A 72 10.35 6.63 3.37
CA ALA A 72 9.27 5.67 3.13
C ALA A 72 9.37 5.11 1.71
N ILE A 73 9.69 5.94 0.73
CA ILE A 73 9.84 5.51 -0.66
C ILE A 73 11.04 4.58 -0.82
N VAL A 74 12.19 4.99 -0.27
CA VAL A 74 13.43 4.20 -0.37
C VAL A 74 13.29 2.85 0.30
N LYS A 75 12.62 2.80 1.44
CA LYS A 75 12.42 1.57 2.21
C LYS A 75 11.18 0.79 1.82
N ALA A 76 10.41 1.29 0.86
CA ALA A 76 9.18 0.61 0.43
C ALA A 76 9.50 -0.82 -0.02
N PRO A 77 8.72 -1.80 0.42
CA PRO A 77 8.90 -3.19 -0.01
C PRO A 77 8.77 -3.31 -1.53
N VAL A 78 9.57 -4.18 -2.13
CA VAL A 78 9.56 -4.41 -3.58
C VAL A 78 8.73 -5.65 -3.88
N PHE A 79 7.64 -5.44 -4.59
CA PHE A 79 6.73 -6.49 -5.03
C PHE A 79 7.24 -7.06 -6.36
N LYS A 80 7.42 -8.35 -6.40
CA LYS A 80 7.95 -9.02 -7.60
C LYS A 80 6.91 -9.77 -8.39
#